data_783470bba255bcb02b2b58b767cfe5be
#
_entry.id   783470bba255bcb02b2b58b767cfe5be
#
_cell.length_a   1.000
_cell.length_b   1.000
_cell.length_c   1.000
_cell.angle_alpha   90.00
_cell.angle_beta   90.00
_cell.angle_gamma   90.00
#
_symmetry.space_group_name_H-M   'P 1'
#
loop_
_entity.id
_entity.type
_entity.pdbx_description
1 polymer ?
#
loop_
_entity_poly.entity_id
_entity_poly.type
_entity_poly.pdbx_seq_one_letter_code
_entity_poly.pdbx_strand_id
1 'polypeptide(L)'
;AGTYVPDPQYTMAWGTATWQDNGSLLVRKSGESKPTDGIALWTKNAIVLDAVSGEPVDVKVIKDGSTVYAWLGAQTAVTTSLPPQATPEILLVNVPADHKAPQYDVIVRSDGLMGLGIPNRSGMSVTLSDGTVYQVWQDAQVKPYLTRNRVTYQDLLPGTRVLVWADDEGQ
;
A
#
# COMPACT_ATOMS: atom_id res chain seq x y z
N ALA A 1 -13.52 -25.93 11.56
CA ALA A 1 -14.08 -24.70 10.99
C ALA A 1 -13.24 -24.24 9.81
N GLY A 2 -13.88 -24.00 8.69
CA GLY A 2 -13.20 -23.50 7.51
C GLY A 2 -12.54 -22.17 7.79
N THR A 3 -11.33 -21.99 7.31
CA THR A 3 -10.64 -20.71 7.38
C THR A 3 -11.33 -19.76 6.39
N TYR A 4 -11.92 -18.71 6.89
CA TYR A 4 -12.46 -17.66 6.02
C TYR A 4 -11.30 -16.91 5.40
N VAL A 5 -11.19 -16.95 4.08
CA VAL A 5 -10.25 -16.14 3.32
C VAL A 5 -11.07 -15.09 2.60
N PRO A 6 -11.04 -13.83 3.06
CA PRO A 6 -11.78 -12.77 2.37
C PRO A 6 -11.22 -12.55 0.97
N ASP A 7 -12.07 -12.04 0.06
CA ASP A 7 -11.63 -11.59 -1.25
C ASP A 7 -10.59 -10.46 -1.10
N PRO A 8 -9.71 -10.26 -2.09
CA PRO A 8 -8.76 -9.16 -2.04
C PRO A 8 -9.45 -7.86 -1.70
N GLN A 9 -8.95 -7.16 -0.69
CA GLN A 9 -9.59 -5.96 -0.14
C GLN A 9 -9.19 -4.70 -0.89
N TYR A 10 -8.14 -4.75 -1.69
CA TYR A 10 -7.58 -3.55 -2.31
C TYR A 10 -7.23 -3.76 -3.76
N THR A 11 -7.48 -2.72 -4.55
CA THR A 11 -7.06 -2.63 -5.95
C THR A 11 -6.03 -1.51 -6.07
N MET A 12 -4.92 -1.78 -6.75
CA MET A 12 -3.87 -0.78 -6.95
C MET A 12 -4.10 -0.04 -8.27
N ALA A 13 -4.07 1.30 -8.20
CA ALA A 13 -3.96 2.19 -9.34
C ALA A 13 -2.59 2.87 -9.29
N TRP A 14 -1.87 2.95 -10.41
CA TRP A 14 -0.55 3.56 -10.43
C TRP A 14 -0.30 4.28 -11.74
N GLY A 15 0.63 5.20 -11.72
CA GLY A 15 1.03 5.91 -12.92
C GLY A 15 1.60 7.29 -12.62
N THR A 16 1.65 8.10 -13.66
CA THR A 16 2.07 9.49 -13.57
C THR A 16 0.93 10.37 -13.08
N ALA A 17 1.21 11.17 -12.07
CA ALA A 17 0.22 12.04 -11.43
C ALA A 17 0.29 13.45 -12.01
N THR A 18 -0.89 14.04 -12.20
CA THR A 18 -1.04 15.43 -12.63
C THR A 18 -2.19 16.07 -11.84
N TRP A 19 -1.94 17.19 -11.20
CA TRP A 19 -3.00 17.93 -10.52
C TRP A 19 -3.95 18.57 -11.52
N GLN A 20 -5.25 18.41 -11.30
CA GLN A 20 -6.29 19.03 -12.12
C GLN A 20 -6.83 20.30 -11.46
N ASP A 21 -7.44 21.16 -12.25
CA ASP A 21 -8.00 22.44 -11.77
C ASP A 21 -9.08 22.25 -10.70
N ASN A 22 -9.79 21.11 -10.73
CA ASN A 22 -10.82 20.81 -9.74
C ASN A 22 -10.27 20.30 -8.40
N GLY A 23 -8.95 20.16 -8.27
CA GLY A 23 -8.29 19.70 -7.05
C GLY A 23 -8.06 18.18 -6.98
N SER A 24 -8.53 17.42 -7.96
CA SER A 24 -8.25 15.98 -8.03
C SER A 24 -6.86 15.71 -8.60
N LEU A 25 -6.33 14.53 -8.32
CA LEU A 25 -5.06 14.05 -8.84
C LEU A 25 -5.33 13.02 -9.94
N LEU A 26 -5.03 13.37 -11.18
CA LEU A 26 -5.20 12.46 -12.30
C LEU A 26 -3.97 11.55 -12.42
N VAL A 27 -4.21 10.25 -12.39
CA VAL A 27 -3.16 9.22 -12.49
C VAL A 27 -3.35 8.45 -13.79
N ARG A 28 -2.33 8.46 -14.64
CA ARG A 28 -2.32 7.80 -15.95
C ARG A 28 -1.14 6.86 -16.07
N LYS A 29 -1.38 5.73 -16.72
CA LYS A 29 -0.31 4.79 -17.06
C LYS A 29 0.41 5.27 -18.32
N SER A 30 1.61 4.73 -18.54
CA SER A 30 2.38 5.00 -19.77
C SER A 30 1.54 4.70 -21.00
N GLY A 31 1.54 5.64 -21.96
CA GLY A 31 0.77 5.52 -23.19
C GLY A 31 -0.65 6.08 -23.13
N GLU A 32 -1.18 6.36 -21.94
CA GLU A 32 -2.48 7.00 -21.79
C GLU A 32 -2.34 8.52 -21.96
N SER A 33 -3.07 9.10 -22.89
CA SER A 33 -2.98 10.54 -23.18
C SER A 33 -4.31 11.21 -23.49
N LYS A 34 -5.38 10.41 -23.63
CA LYS A 34 -6.72 10.96 -23.93
C LYS A 34 -7.31 11.62 -22.68
N PRO A 35 -8.18 12.64 -22.84
CA PRO A 35 -8.85 13.25 -21.69
C PRO A 35 -9.66 12.28 -20.84
N THR A 36 -10.08 11.16 -21.42
CA THR A 36 -10.87 10.11 -20.73
C THR A 36 -10.01 9.03 -20.10
N ASP A 37 -8.69 9.07 -20.31
CA ASP A 37 -7.78 8.06 -19.78
C ASP A 37 -7.41 8.35 -18.32
N GLY A 38 -7.07 7.28 -17.60
CA GLY A 38 -6.59 7.37 -16.23
C GLY A 38 -7.71 7.30 -15.20
N ILE A 39 -7.36 7.65 -13.99
CA ILE A 39 -8.28 7.75 -12.88
C ILE A 39 -8.01 9.03 -12.10
N ALA A 40 -9.08 9.77 -11.77
CA ALA A 40 -8.99 10.98 -10.97
C ALA A 40 -9.20 10.64 -9.50
N LEU A 41 -8.24 10.99 -8.66
CA LEU A 41 -8.22 10.65 -7.24
C LEU A 41 -8.51 11.88 -6.39
N TRP A 42 -9.44 11.73 -5.46
CA TRP A 42 -9.72 12.72 -4.43
C TRP A 42 -8.93 12.37 -3.18
N THR A 43 -7.90 13.15 -2.87
CA THR A 43 -6.86 12.79 -1.90
C THR A 43 -7.08 13.33 -0.49
N LYS A 44 -8.16 14.07 -0.26
CA LYS A 44 -8.39 14.78 1.01
C LYS A 44 -8.31 13.87 2.24
N ASN A 45 -8.84 12.67 2.18
CA ASN A 45 -8.87 11.74 3.31
C ASN A 45 -7.93 10.56 3.12
N ALA A 46 -7.05 10.62 2.13
CA ALA A 46 -6.09 9.55 1.89
C ALA A 46 -4.91 9.64 2.84
N ILE A 47 -4.39 8.48 3.22
CA ILE A 47 -3.10 8.39 3.92
C ILE A 47 -2.02 8.51 2.86
N VAL A 48 -1.10 9.45 3.01
CA VAL A 48 -0.03 9.70 2.04
C VAL A 48 1.30 9.38 2.69
N LEU A 49 2.03 8.43 2.11
CA LEU A 49 3.32 7.97 2.62
C LEU A 49 4.42 8.17 1.57
N ASP A 50 5.62 8.48 2.05
CA ASP A 50 6.81 8.55 1.21
C ASP A 50 7.30 7.13 0.89
N ALA A 51 7.59 6.86 -0.39
CA ALA A 51 7.99 5.52 -0.84
C ALA A 51 9.36 5.08 -0.33
N VAL A 52 10.22 6.02 0.00
CA VAL A 52 11.58 5.73 0.45
C VAL A 52 11.65 5.59 1.96
N SER A 53 11.04 6.52 2.69
CA SER A 53 11.11 6.55 4.16
C SER A 53 9.97 5.75 4.82
N GLY A 54 8.86 5.55 4.13
CA GLY A 54 7.66 4.95 4.71
C GLY A 54 6.92 5.88 5.66
N GLU A 55 7.29 7.14 5.75
CA GLU A 55 6.72 8.10 6.69
C GLU A 55 5.60 8.93 6.04
N PRO A 56 4.61 9.36 6.85
CA PRO A 56 3.55 10.24 6.36
C PRO A 56 4.10 11.57 5.84
N VAL A 57 3.57 12.02 4.72
CA VAL A 57 3.90 13.31 4.12
C VAL A 57 2.62 14.02 3.66
N ASP A 58 2.72 15.32 3.44
CA ASP A 58 1.61 16.10 2.89
C ASP A 58 1.42 15.78 1.41
N VAL A 59 0.17 15.64 0.97
CA VAL A 59 -0.16 15.35 -0.43
C VAL A 59 0.36 16.43 -1.37
N LYS A 60 0.56 17.65 -0.88
CA LYS A 60 1.09 18.77 -1.68
C LYS A 60 2.53 18.57 -2.16
N VAL A 61 3.25 17.57 -1.62
CA VAL A 61 4.59 17.24 -2.12
C VAL A 61 4.56 16.59 -3.50
N ILE A 62 3.39 16.12 -3.95
CA ILE A 62 3.24 15.50 -5.27
C ILE A 62 3.37 16.58 -6.34
N LYS A 63 4.36 16.40 -7.21
CA LYS A 63 4.57 17.29 -8.37
C LYS A 63 4.02 16.63 -9.63
N ASP A 64 3.51 17.45 -10.55
CA ASP A 64 3.08 16.97 -11.86
C ASP A 64 4.21 16.20 -12.54
N GLY A 65 3.89 15.02 -13.06
CA GLY A 65 4.85 14.14 -13.69
C GLY A 65 5.48 13.10 -12.75
N SER A 66 5.21 13.15 -11.44
CA SER A 66 5.70 12.15 -10.49
C SER A 66 4.93 10.84 -10.62
N THR A 67 5.59 9.73 -10.30
CA THR A 67 4.93 8.42 -10.20
C THR A 67 4.32 8.25 -8.82
N VAL A 68 3.08 7.77 -8.77
CA VAL A 68 2.38 7.46 -7.52
C VAL A 68 1.75 6.07 -7.60
N TYR A 69 1.58 5.46 -6.44
CA TYR A 69 0.77 4.25 -6.26
C TYR A 69 -0.39 4.59 -5.34
N ALA A 70 -1.58 4.12 -5.69
CA ALA A 70 -2.79 4.33 -4.89
C ALA A 70 -3.49 3.01 -4.69
N TRP A 71 -4.02 2.78 -3.49
CA TRP A 71 -4.81 1.59 -3.21
C TRP A 71 -6.22 1.98 -2.86
N LEU A 72 -7.17 1.39 -3.60
CA LEU A 72 -8.60 1.57 -3.45
C LEU A 72 -9.16 0.37 -2.69
N GLY A 73 -9.93 0.62 -1.66
CA GLY A 73 -10.62 -0.45 -0.94
C GLY A 73 -11.70 -1.09 -1.79
N ALA A 74 -12.05 -2.35 -1.50
CA ALA A 74 -13.07 -3.09 -2.23
C ALA A 74 -14.45 -2.40 -2.19
N GLN A 75 -14.70 -1.61 -1.15
CA GLN A 75 -15.95 -0.88 -0.99
C GLN A 75 -15.87 0.55 -1.54
N THR A 76 -14.72 0.95 -2.10
CA THR A 76 -14.56 2.28 -2.67
C THR A 76 -15.41 2.41 -3.94
N ALA A 77 -16.28 3.40 -3.95
CA ALA A 77 -17.07 3.71 -5.15
C ALA A 77 -16.15 4.33 -6.21
N VAL A 78 -16.23 3.79 -7.42
CA VAL A 78 -15.59 4.36 -8.60
C VAL A 78 -16.69 4.85 -9.52
N THR A 79 -16.63 6.12 -9.90
CA THR A 79 -17.68 6.70 -10.74
C THR A 79 -17.64 6.12 -12.16
N THR A 80 -18.77 6.18 -12.85
CA THR A 80 -18.87 5.79 -14.26
C THR A 80 -18.48 6.92 -15.21
N SER A 81 -18.11 8.10 -14.68
CA SER A 81 -17.60 9.22 -15.48
C SER A 81 -16.28 8.85 -16.18
N LEU A 82 -15.89 9.61 -17.19
CA LEU A 82 -14.62 9.43 -17.92
C LEU A 82 -13.82 10.73 -17.83
N PRO A 83 -12.66 10.73 -17.16
CA PRO A 83 -12.07 9.59 -16.45
C PRO A 83 -12.85 9.21 -15.19
N PRO A 84 -12.80 7.95 -14.75
CA PRO A 84 -13.44 7.55 -13.51
C PRO A 84 -12.81 8.27 -12.32
N GLN A 85 -13.59 8.46 -11.25
CA GLN A 85 -13.14 9.14 -10.03
C GLN A 85 -13.27 8.21 -8.84
N ALA A 86 -12.31 8.29 -7.93
CA ALA A 86 -12.32 7.49 -6.71
C ALA A 86 -11.56 8.20 -5.59
N THR A 87 -11.82 7.77 -4.35
CA THR A 87 -11.08 8.23 -3.17
C THR A 87 -10.20 7.07 -2.70
N PRO A 88 -8.88 7.18 -2.83
CA PRO A 88 -7.99 6.11 -2.36
C PRO A 88 -7.91 6.08 -0.84
N GLU A 89 -7.61 4.90 -0.28
CA GLU A 89 -7.33 4.77 1.14
C GLU A 89 -5.90 5.22 1.45
N ILE A 90 -4.95 4.83 0.61
CA ILE A 90 -3.54 5.14 0.79
C ILE A 90 -2.89 5.50 -0.53
N LEU A 91 -1.97 6.47 -0.48
CA LEU A 91 -1.17 6.95 -1.60
C LEU A 91 0.31 6.84 -1.25
N LEU A 92 1.10 6.31 -2.16
CA LEU A 92 2.54 6.25 -2.03
C LEU A 92 3.17 7.21 -3.02
N VAL A 93 4.00 8.13 -2.53
CA VAL A 93 4.58 9.23 -3.32
C VAL A 93 6.11 9.20 -3.27
N ASN A 94 6.77 10.02 -4.07
CA ASN A 94 8.22 10.08 -4.18
C ASN A 94 8.83 8.74 -4.57
N VAL A 95 8.16 8.04 -5.49
CA VAL A 95 8.58 6.70 -5.93
C VAL A 95 9.79 6.83 -6.86
N PRO A 96 10.94 6.23 -6.52
CA PRO A 96 12.08 6.18 -7.44
C PRO A 96 11.76 5.40 -8.72
N ALA A 97 12.44 5.72 -9.82
CA ALA A 97 12.16 5.13 -11.13
C ALA A 97 12.31 3.61 -11.16
N ASP A 98 13.21 3.07 -10.35
CA ASP A 98 13.50 1.64 -10.26
C ASP A 98 12.84 0.94 -9.07
N HIS A 99 11.94 1.65 -8.38
CA HIS A 99 11.30 1.13 -7.17
C HIS A 99 10.24 0.09 -7.52
N LYS A 100 10.28 -1.05 -6.84
CA LYS A 100 9.21 -2.05 -6.94
C LYS A 100 8.02 -1.59 -6.12
N ALA A 101 6.81 -1.79 -6.67
CA ALA A 101 5.59 -1.47 -5.94
C ALA A 101 5.48 -2.35 -4.69
N PRO A 102 5.21 -1.78 -3.52
CA PRO A 102 4.89 -2.59 -2.35
C PRO A 102 3.50 -3.20 -2.49
N GLN A 103 3.18 -4.09 -1.58
CA GLN A 103 1.84 -4.65 -1.47
C GLN A 103 1.13 -4.02 -0.28
N TYR A 104 -0.09 -3.54 -0.49
CA TYR A 104 -0.94 -3.03 0.59
C TYR A 104 -2.13 -3.97 0.76
N ASP A 105 -2.29 -4.50 1.98
CA ASP A 105 -3.39 -5.42 2.26
C ASP A 105 -3.60 -5.53 3.77
N VAL A 106 -4.62 -6.28 4.16
CA VAL A 106 -4.92 -6.59 5.54
C VAL A 106 -4.40 -7.98 5.89
N ILE A 107 -3.84 -8.12 7.09
CA ILE A 107 -3.39 -9.39 7.62
C ILE A 107 -4.62 -10.20 8.05
N VAL A 108 -4.74 -11.43 7.56
CA VAL A 108 -5.82 -12.35 7.94
C VAL A 108 -5.34 -13.45 8.87
N ARG A 109 -4.03 -13.71 8.90
CA ARG A 109 -3.44 -14.71 9.79
C ARG A 109 -2.02 -14.31 10.18
N SER A 110 -1.67 -14.52 11.44
CA SER A 110 -0.32 -14.32 11.96
C SER A 110 0.09 -15.52 12.81
N ASP A 111 1.27 -16.05 12.57
CA ASP A 111 1.83 -17.18 13.34
C ASP A 111 3.25 -16.83 13.77
N GLY A 112 3.61 -17.18 15.00
CA GLY A 112 4.97 -17.02 15.49
C GLY A 112 5.94 -17.94 14.75
N LEU A 113 7.12 -17.41 14.45
CA LEU A 113 8.21 -18.19 13.85
C LEU A 113 9.33 -18.34 14.86
N MET A 114 9.74 -19.58 15.05
CA MET A 114 11.01 -19.90 15.71
C MET A 114 12.01 -20.20 14.62
N GLY A 115 13.20 -19.61 14.72
CA GLY A 115 14.23 -19.78 13.70
C GLY A 115 14.76 -21.21 13.67
N LEU A 116 14.16 -22.04 12.81
CA LEU A 116 14.61 -23.42 12.63
C LEU A 116 16.03 -23.42 12.05
N GLY A 117 16.97 -24.00 12.80
CA GLY A 117 18.35 -24.05 12.40
C GLY A 117 19.16 -22.76 12.63
N ILE A 118 18.51 -21.69 13.11
CA ILE A 118 19.17 -20.43 13.48
C ILE A 118 18.76 -20.06 14.91
N PRO A 119 19.58 -20.38 15.91
CA PRO A 119 19.27 -20.03 17.29
C PRO A 119 19.07 -18.54 17.48
N ASN A 120 18.14 -18.16 18.35
CA ASN A 120 17.85 -16.79 18.75
C ASN A 120 17.22 -15.90 17.66
N ARG A 121 16.74 -16.47 16.58
CA ARG A 121 15.99 -15.72 15.57
C ARG A 121 14.48 -15.90 15.78
N SER A 122 13.76 -14.81 15.96
CA SER A 122 12.32 -14.78 16.15
C SER A 122 11.65 -13.98 15.04
N GLY A 123 10.42 -14.31 14.73
CA GLY A 123 9.67 -13.61 13.70
C GLY A 123 8.19 -13.97 13.71
N MET A 124 7.50 -13.48 12.69
CA MET A 124 6.09 -13.76 12.45
C MET A 124 5.90 -14.16 10.99
N SER A 125 5.08 -15.19 10.77
CA SER A 125 4.54 -15.47 9.44
C SER A 125 3.21 -14.75 9.34
N VAL A 126 3.07 -13.84 8.37
CA VAL A 126 1.83 -13.10 8.15
C VAL A 126 1.24 -13.47 6.80
N THR A 127 -0.06 -13.76 6.80
CA THR A 127 -0.81 -14.07 5.58
C THR A 127 -1.74 -12.91 5.29
N LEU A 128 -1.66 -12.39 4.08
CA LEU A 128 -2.51 -11.29 3.62
C LEU A 128 -3.81 -11.82 3.01
N SER A 129 -4.78 -10.95 2.82
CA SER A 129 -6.11 -11.35 2.33
C SER A 129 -6.07 -11.97 0.93
N ASP A 130 -5.07 -11.65 0.13
CA ASP A 130 -4.89 -12.24 -1.21
C ASP A 130 -4.17 -13.61 -1.19
N GLY A 131 -3.81 -14.11 0.00
CA GLY A 131 -3.11 -15.37 0.16
C GLY A 131 -1.59 -15.27 0.19
N THR A 132 -1.02 -14.09 -0.04
CA THR A 132 0.43 -13.90 0.05
C THR A 132 0.91 -14.09 1.49
N VAL A 133 2.03 -14.79 1.65
CA VAL A 133 2.63 -15.04 2.96
C VAL A 133 4.01 -14.40 3.01
N TYR A 134 4.25 -13.62 4.06
CA TYR A 134 5.55 -13.00 4.33
C TYR A 134 6.10 -13.51 5.66
N GLN A 135 7.41 -13.70 5.71
CA GLN A 135 8.13 -13.96 6.95
C GLN A 135 8.76 -12.64 7.41
N VAL A 136 8.33 -12.16 8.56
CA VAL A 136 8.82 -10.89 9.13
C VAL A 136 9.66 -11.23 10.34
N TRP A 137 10.97 -11.08 10.22
CA TRP A 137 11.91 -11.40 11.28
C TRP A 137 12.07 -10.23 12.25
N GLN A 138 12.62 -10.49 13.42
CA GLN A 138 12.78 -9.50 14.49
C GLN A 138 13.59 -8.26 14.10
N ASP A 139 14.46 -8.39 13.09
CA ASP A 139 15.28 -7.31 12.57
C ASP A 139 14.63 -6.53 11.42
N ALA A 140 13.42 -6.93 11.01
CA ALA A 140 12.69 -6.18 9.99
C ALA A 140 12.32 -4.80 10.49
N GLN A 141 12.37 -3.83 9.59
CA GLN A 141 11.97 -2.47 9.90
C GLN A 141 10.45 -2.35 9.84
N VAL A 142 9.82 -2.10 10.99
CA VAL A 142 8.37 -1.92 11.10
C VAL A 142 8.10 -0.49 11.57
N LYS A 143 7.31 0.25 10.79
CA LYS A 143 6.98 1.66 11.07
C LYS A 143 5.47 1.85 11.18
N PRO A 144 4.98 2.53 12.21
CA PRO A 144 3.57 2.91 12.28
C PRO A 144 3.31 4.11 11.37
N TYR A 145 2.09 4.20 10.84
CA TYR A 145 1.66 5.39 10.10
C TYR A 145 0.35 6.00 10.63
N LEU A 146 -0.36 5.30 11.50
CA LEU A 146 -1.59 5.78 12.13
C LEU A 146 -1.45 6.04 13.63
N THR A 147 -0.30 5.74 14.21
CA THR A 147 -0.06 5.91 15.65
C THR A 147 1.35 6.42 15.87
N ARG A 148 1.56 7.11 16.99
CA ARG A 148 2.90 7.52 17.45
C ARG A 148 3.51 6.50 18.39
N ASN A 149 2.77 5.46 18.76
CA ASN A 149 3.28 4.40 19.62
C ASN A 149 4.31 3.57 18.89
N ARG A 150 5.30 3.09 19.63
CA ARG A 150 6.30 2.18 19.07
C ARG A 150 5.64 0.86 18.69
N VAL A 151 5.88 0.39 17.48
CA VAL A 151 5.39 -0.89 16.99
C VAL A 151 6.56 -1.80 16.61
N THR A 152 6.34 -3.11 16.72
CA THR A 152 7.33 -4.12 16.35
C THR A 152 6.65 -5.18 15.47
N TYR A 153 7.44 -6.14 14.98
CA TYR A 153 6.88 -7.27 14.23
C TYR A 153 5.82 -8.04 15.02
N GLN A 154 5.85 -7.99 16.34
CA GLN A 154 4.86 -8.66 17.20
C GLN A 154 3.47 -8.00 17.15
N ASP A 155 3.39 -6.78 16.65
CA ASP A 155 2.13 -6.06 16.50
C ASP A 155 1.41 -6.37 15.17
N LEU A 156 1.99 -7.24 14.35
CA LEU A 156 1.43 -7.64 13.05
C LEU A 156 0.39 -8.75 13.24
N LEU A 157 -0.79 -8.37 13.74
CA LEU A 157 -1.88 -9.27 14.10
C LEU A 157 -2.99 -9.23 13.05
N PRO A 158 -3.87 -10.27 13.00
CA PRO A 158 -5.01 -10.24 12.07
C PRO A 158 -5.85 -8.97 12.21
N GLY A 159 -6.27 -8.41 11.08
CA GLY A 159 -6.99 -7.13 11.03
C GLY A 159 -6.08 -5.92 10.82
N THR A 160 -4.78 -6.06 10.95
CA THR A 160 -3.83 -4.96 10.72
C THR A 160 -3.64 -4.74 9.21
N ARG A 161 -3.71 -3.49 8.79
CA ARG A 161 -3.42 -3.08 7.41
C ARG A 161 -1.95 -2.77 7.31
N VAL A 162 -1.29 -3.33 6.29
CA VAL A 162 0.15 -3.22 6.12
C VAL A 162 0.52 -2.86 4.70
N LEU A 163 1.59 -2.11 4.58
CA LEU A 163 2.27 -1.85 3.33
C LEU A 163 3.61 -2.56 3.41
N VAL A 164 3.85 -3.51 2.52
CA VAL A 164 5.00 -4.42 2.62
C VAL A 164 5.93 -4.21 1.43
N TRP A 165 7.18 -3.88 1.71
CA TRP A 165 8.29 -3.94 0.75
C TRP A 165 9.09 -5.19 1.07
N ALA A 166 9.01 -6.19 0.20
CA ALA A 166 9.75 -7.42 0.37
C ALA A 166 11.01 -7.42 -0.48
N ASP A 167 12.04 -8.11 -0.01
CA ASP A 167 13.21 -8.39 -0.84
C ASP A 167 12.91 -9.49 -1.86
N ASP A 168 13.89 -9.86 -2.69
CA ASP A 168 13.71 -10.86 -3.74
C ASP A 168 13.44 -12.27 -3.18
N GLU A 169 13.65 -12.48 -1.87
CA GLU A 169 13.39 -13.73 -1.17
C GLU A 169 12.02 -13.75 -0.46
N GLY A 170 11.23 -12.68 -0.59
CA GLY A 170 9.90 -12.57 0.02
C GLY A 170 9.94 -12.25 1.52
N GLN A 171 10.97 -11.60 2.00
CA GLN A 171 11.16 -11.27 3.42
C GLN A 171 11.04 -9.77 3.70
#